data_7c9c1a179a41e07dfb5a7ad2be38c1cb
#
_entry.id   7c9c1a179a41e07dfb5a7ad2be38c1cb
#
_cell.length_a   1.000
_cell.length_b   1.000
_cell.length_c   1.000
_cell.angle_alpha   90.00
_cell.angle_beta   90.00
_cell.angle_gamma   90.00
#
_symmetry.space_group_name_H-M   'P 1'
#
loop_
_entity.id
_entity.type
_entity.pdbx_description
1 polymer ?
#
loop_
_entity_poly.entity_id
_entity_poly.type
_entity_poly.pdbx_seq_one_letter_code
_entity_poly.pdbx_strand_id
1 'polypeptide(L)'
;LPMEMRRSTTGDGFYIWNTRTGPDADVALFILLKLFLTYYSGLKRAITEKNAAPDIRTAASVGSHYSFYAPGRDVLHTSDEYIVGDVTINVARLIGKTNTHQIVIGEFNRPGAPGTPDLNPQRIIAAASTKLQEFHGMPLFGNPVQRFASYITGPKREDGSFKKQKMRVIDKHGFEHICYNAKVNVFLDGAEPYYIGLQHADLFGKKN
;
A
#
# COMPACT_ATOMS: atom_id res chain seq x y z
N LEU A 1 9.18 -6.19 -14.25
CA LEU A 1 9.40 -5.22 -13.19
C LEU A 1 10.58 -5.64 -12.32
N PRO A 2 11.47 -4.71 -11.90
CA PRO A 2 12.62 -5.02 -11.05
C PRO A 2 12.14 -5.29 -9.63
N MET A 3 11.89 -6.54 -9.30
CA MET A 3 11.41 -6.98 -7.98
C MET A 3 12.34 -8.04 -7.39
N GLU A 4 12.81 -7.76 -6.19
CA GLU A 4 13.43 -8.73 -5.30
C GLU A 4 12.88 -8.46 -3.91
N MET A 5 11.77 -9.16 -3.60
CA MET A 5 11.00 -8.89 -2.41
C MET A 5 11.49 -9.70 -1.23
N ARG A 6 11.59 -9.05 -0.10
CA ARG A 6 11.84 -9.64 1.22
C ARG A 6 10.67 -9.35 2.14
N ARG A 7 10.53 -10.17 3.17
CA ARG A 7 9.49 -10.01 4.18
C ARG A 7 10.00 -10.32 5.57
N SER A 8 9.41 -9.68 6.57
CA SER A 8 9.61 -9.98 7.98
C SER A 8 8.29 -9.91 8.71
N THR A 9 8.08 -10.82 9.66
CA THR A 9 6.88 -10.83 10.51
C THR A 9 7.03 -9.86 11.68
N THR A 10 5.93 -9.29 12.14
CA THR A 10 5.86 -8.37 13.27
C THR A 10 4.69 -8.72 14.20
N GLY A 11 4.73 -9.89 14.83
CA GLY A 11 3.62 -10.36 15.64
C GLY A 11 2.39 -10.69 14.79
N ASP A 12 1.41 -9.79 14.78
CA ASP A 12 0.15 -9.91 14.01
C ASP A 12 0.21 -9.36 12.59
N GLY A 13 1.39 -8.91 12.14
CA GLY A 13 1.58 -8.30 10.84
C GLY A 13 2.87 -8.70 10.16
N PHE A 14 3.19 -8.01 9.09
CA PHE A 14 4.44 -8.20 8.35
C PHE A 14 4.84 -6.95 7.58
N TYR A 15 6.17 -6.82 7.37
CA TYR A 15 6.77 -5.90 6.41
C TYR A 15 7.08 -6.62 5.11
N ILE A 16 6.88 -5.94 3.99
CA ILE A 16 7.42 -6.33 2.69
C ILE A 16 8.23 -5.14 2.17
N TRP A 17 9.43 -5.42 1.66
CA TRP A 17 10.26 -4.40 1.03
C TRP A 17 10.96 -4.94 -0.21
N ASN A 18 11.36 -4.05 -1.09
CA ASN A 18 12.16 -4.38 -2.26
C ASN A 18 13.64 -4.11 -1.94
N THR A 19 14.51 -5.07 -2.16
CA THR A 19 15.96 -4.91 -1.97
C THR A 19 16.61 -4.14 -3.11
N ARG A 20 15.98 -4.12 -4.28
CA ARG A 20 16.40 -3.26 -5.39
C ARG A 20 16.04 -1.82 -5.11
N THR A 21 16.89 -0.92 -5.56
CA THR A 21 16.76 0.52 -5.39
C THR A 21 16.34 1.21 -6.69
N GLY A 22 15.76 2.39 -6.58
CA GLY A 22 15.39 3.23 -7.72
C GLY A 22 13.87 3.39 -7.88
N PRO A 23 13.45 4.40 -8.65
CA PRO A 23 12.04 4.72 -8.85
C PRO A 23 11.21 3.55 -9.39
N ASP A 24 11.76 2.76 -10.30
CA ASP A 24 11.06 1.60 -10.87
C ASP A 24 10.85 0.49 -9.83
N ALA A 25 11.82 0.30 -8.92
CA ALA A 25 11.69 -0.64 -7.82
C ALA A 25 10.61 -0.20 -6.81
N ASP A 26 10.54 1.10 -6.53
CA ASP A 26 9.51 1.67 -5.68
C ASP A 26 8.12 1.51 -6.31
N VAL A 27 7.96 1.81 -7.60
CA VAL A 27 6.71 1.61 -8.34
C VAL A 27 6.31 0.13 -8.36
N ALA A 28 7.27 -0.79 -8.55
CA ALA A 28 7.02 -2.23 -8.52
C ALA A 28 6.47 -2.70 -7.16
N LEU A 29 6.98 -2.18 -6.05
CA LEU A 29 6.48 -2.45 -4.70
C LEU A 29 5.01 -1.98 -4.54
N PHE A 30 4.68 -0.80 -5.06
CA PHE A 30 3.30 -0.30 -5.02
C PHE A 30 2.34 -1.09 -5.91
N ILE A 31 2.80 -1.62 -7.05
CA ILE A 31 2.02 -2.54 -7.87
C ILE A 31 1.75 -3.83 -7.09
N LEU A 32 2.79 -4.41 -6.48
CA LEU A 32 2.63 -5.60 -5.64
C LEU A 32 1.62 -5.36 -4.51
N LEU A 33 1.73 -4.22 -3.82
CA LEU A 33 0.78 -3.87 -2.76
C LEU A 33 -0.66 -3.86 -3.28
N LYS A 34 -0.93 -3.24 -4.42
CA LYS A 34 -2.28 -3.18 -5.02
C LYS A 34 -2.79 -4.56 -5.42
N LEU A 35 -1.93 -5.38 -6.03
CA LEU A 35 -2.29 -6.76 -6.41
C LEU A 35 -2.56 -7.63 -5.18
N PHE A 36 -1.72 -7.51 -4.14
CA PHE A 36 -1.92 -8.19 -2.86
C PHE A 36 -3.26 -7.83 -2.23
N LEU A 37 -3.56 -6.54 -2.10
CA LEU A 37 -4.82 -6.06 -1.53
C LEU A 37 -6.03 -6.52 -2.35
N THR A 38 -5.90 -6.55 -3.67
CA THR A 38 -6.96 -7.03 -4.56
C THR A 38 -7.20 -8.52 -4.37
N TYR A 39 -6.12 -9.32 -4.37
CA TYR A 39 -6.20 -10.76 -4.14
C TYR A 39 -6.78 -11.08 -2.76
N TYR A 40 -6.31 -10.38 -1.72
CA TYR A 40 -6.82 -10.53 -0.36
C TYR A 40 -8.32 -10.19 -0.26
N SER A 41 -8.76 -9.12 -0.92
CA SER A 41 -10.17 -8.74 -0.97
C SER A 41 -11.03 -9.79 -1.68
N GLY A 42 -10.51 -10.40 -2.76
CA GLY A 42 -11.17 -11.51 -3.45
C GLY A 42 -11.27 -12.76 -2.59
N LEU A 43 -10.18 -13.13 -1.91
CA LEU A 43 -10.15 -14.24 -0.96
C LEU A 43 -11.18 -14.01 0.16
N LYS A 44 -11.20 -12.82 0.74
CA LYS A 44 -12.14 -12.47 1.81
C LYS A 44 -13.60 -12.53 1.36
N ARG A 45 -13.89 -12.17 0.11
CA ARG A 45 -15.24 -12.28 -0.48
C ARG A 45 -15.66 -13.74 -0.71
N ALA A 46 -14.69 -14.62 -1.02
CA ALA A 46 -14.96 -16.05 -1.25
C ALA A 46 -15.09 -16.86 0.05
N ILE A 47 -14.55 -16.40 1.16
CA ILE A 47 -14.62 -17.06 2.45
C ILE A 47 -16.00 -16.80 3.09
N THR A 48 -16.74 -17.87 3.38
CA THR A 48 -18.07 -17.79 4.01
C THR A 48 -17.99 -17.72 5.53
N GLU A 49 -16.91 -18.21 6.14
CA GLU A 49 -16.71 -18.21 7.57
C GLU A 49 -16.21 -16.83 8.04
N LYS A 50 -17.02 -16.17 8.89
CA LYS A 50 -16.63 -14.93 9.54
C LYS A 50 -15.39 -15.20 10.39
N ASN A 51 -14.34 -14.44 10.27
CA ASN A 51 -13.06 -14.53 10.99
C ASN A 51 -11.99 -15.47 10.38
N ALA A 52 -12.26 -16.21 9.32
CA ALA A 52 -11.22 -17.00 8.63
C ALA A 52 -10.19 -16.11 7.89
N ALA A 53 -10.53 -14.85 7.61
CA ALA A 53 -9.60 -13.85 7.07
C ALA A 53 -9.65 -12.57 7.94
N PRO A 54 -8.55 -12.20 8.60
CA PRO A 54 -8.51 -11.03 9.49
C PRO A 54 -8.67 -9.74 8.70
N ASP A 55 -9.19 -8.70 9.34
CA ASP A 55 -9.17 -7.36 8.77
C ASP A 55 -7.75 -6.79 8.80
N ILE A 56 -7.33 -6.18 7.70
CA ILE A 56 -5.98 -5.64 7.58
C ILE A 56 -5.97 -4.11 7.55
N ARG A 57 -4.92 -3.55 8.10
CA ARG A 57 -4.50 -2.16 7.97
C ARG A 57 -3.27 -2.12 7.09
N THR A 58 -3.11 -1.08 6.30
CA THR A 58 -1.99 -1.00 5.36
C THR A 58 -1.33 0.37 5.44
N ALA A 59 -0.02 0.37 5.63
CA ALA A 59 0.79 1.57 5.49
C ALA A 59 1.95 1.29 4.54
N ALA A 60 2.29 2.29 3.72
CA ALA A 60 3.39 2.23 2.78
C ALA A 60 4.17 3.54 2.79
N SER A 61 5.47 3.48 2.53
CA SER A 61 6.33 4.64 2.36
C SER A 61 7.56 4.27 1.54
N VAL A 62 8.31 5.27 1.09
CA VAL A 62 9.61 5.12 0.44
C VAL A 62 10.65 5.86 1.27
N GLY A 63 11.78 5.21 1.51
CA GLY A 63 12.85 5.81 2.32
C GLY A 63 14.03 4.86 2.49
N SER A 64 15.03 5.33 3.23
CA SER A 64 16.24 4.58 3.50
C SER A 64 16.01 3.48 4.53
N HIS A 65 16.63 2.33 4.29
CA HIS A 65 16.64 1.23 5.24
C HIS A 65 17.93 0.41 5.12
N TYR A 66 18.18 -0.37 6.15
CA TYR A 66 19.21 -1.39 6.18
C TYR A 66 18.57 -2.75 6.48
N SER A 67 19.02 -3.79 5.79
CA SER A 67 18.63 -5.15 6.10
C SER A 67 19.63 -5.76 7.07
N PHE A 68 19.12 -6.40 8.12
CA PHE A 68 19.92 -7.16 9.08
C PHE A 68 19.56 -8.62 8.98
N TYR A 69 20.58 -9.44 9.08
CA TYR A 69 20.43 -10.89 9.14
C TYR A 69 20.75 -11.34 10.56
N ALA A 70 19.78 -11.91 11.26
CA ALA A 70 20.08 -12.63 12.47
C ALA A 70 20.60 -14.03 12.07
N PRO A 71 21.81 -14.44 12.47
CA PRO A 71 22.24 -15.81 12.25
C PRO A 71 21.27 -16.74 12.98
N GLY A 72 20.64 -17.64 12.22
CA GLY A 72 19.76 -18.65 12.78
C GLY A 72 20.50 -19.50 13.80
N ARG A 73 19.83 -19.91 14.88
CA ARG A 73 20.40 -20.80 15.90
C ARG A 73 20.68 -22.21 15.37
N ASP A 74 20.05 -22.59 14.26
CA ASP A 74 20.21 -23.89 13.59
C ASP A 74 20.70 -23.73 12.16
N VAL A 75 21.63 -24.57 11.76
CA VAL A 75 22.24 -24.61 10.43
C VAL A 75 21.22 -24.84 9.29
N LEU A 76 20.00 -25.25 9.62
CA LEU A 76 18.92 -25.56 8.67
C LEU A 76 17.85 -24.46 8.58
N HIS A 77 17.92 -23.41 9.39
CA HIS A 77 16.94 -22.32 9.34
C HIS A 77 17.54 -21.13 8.60
N THR A 78 16.80 -20.67 7.58
CA THR A 78 17.08 -19.41 6.90
C THR A 78 17.20 -18.29 7.92
N SER A 79 18.25 -17.50 7.82
CA SER A 79 18.44 -16.30 8.63
C SER A 79 17.19 -15.40 8.59
N ASP A 80 16.66 -15.04 9.76
CA ASP A 80 15.61 -14.04 9.83
C ASP A 80 16.14 -12.71 9.30
N GLU A 81 15.50 -12.18 8.31
CA GLU A 81 15.79 -10.85 7.80
C GLU A 81 14.99 -9.81 8.55
N TYR A 82 15.66 -8.77 9.02
CA TYR A 82 15.05 -7.62 9.66
C TYR A 82 15.38 -6.37 8.85
N ILE A 83 14.42 -5.47 8.80
CA ILE A 83 14.60 -4.16 8.19
C ILE A 83 14.58 -3.09 9.28
N VAL A 84 15.55 -2.17 9.25
CA VAL A 84 15.62 -1.01 10.14
C VAL A 84 15.95 0.24 9.35
N GLY A 85 15.46 1.39 9.80
CA GLY A 85 15.70 2.68 9.17
C GLY A 85 14.53 3.64 9.36
N ASP A 86 14.68 4.86 8.88
CA ASP A 86 13.65 5.89 9.01
C ASP A 86 12.32 5.50 8.39
N VAL A 87 12.37 4.79 7.26
CA VAL A 87 11.16 4.31 6.57
C VAL A 87 10.39 3.32 7.43
N THR A 88 11.07 2.41 8.14
CA THR A 88 10.39 1.41 8.99
C THR A 88 9.77 2.05 10.21
N ILE A 89 10.46 3.01 10.81
CA ILE A 89 9.94 3.80 11.93
C ILE A 89 8.69 4.57 11.48
N ASN A 90 8.76 5.23 10.33
CA ASN A 90 7.63 5.98 9.77
C ASN A 90 6.43 5.07 9.50
N VAL A 91 6.63 3.95 8.79
CA VAL A 91 5.56 2.98 8.49
C VAL A 91 4.96 2.40 9.77
N ALA A 92 5.77 2.04 10.77
CA ALA A 92 5.28 1.54 12.07
C ALA A 92 4.40 2.57 12.80
N ARG A 93 4.76 3.84 12.75
CA ARG A 93 3.98 4.93 13.36
C ARG A 93 2.67 5.18 12.62
N LEU A 94 2.71 5.16 11.28
CA LEU A 94 1.53 5.30 10.45
C LEU A 94 0.54 4.15 10.68
N ILE A 95 1.01 2.89 10.64
CA ILE A 95 0.15 1.72 10.81
C ILE A 95 -0.52 1.71 12.19
N GLY A 96 0.15 2.20 13.23
CA GLY A 96 -0.41 2.33 14.57
C GLY A 96 -1.59 3.29 14.68
N LYS A 97 -1.80 4.15 13.68
CA LYS A 97 -2.90 5.14 13.61
C LYS A 97 -3.84 4.90 12.41
N THR A 98 -3.59 3.86 11.65
CA THR A 98 -4.39 3.49 10.48
C THR A 98 -5.62 2.72 10.93
N ASN A 99 -6.79 3.08 10.40
CA ASN A 99 -8.02 2.35 10.65
C ASN A 99 -8.03 1.01 9.88
N THR A 100 -8.87 0.09 10.33
CA THR A 100 -9.17 -1.15 9.61
C THR A 100 -9.61 -0.85 8.17
N HIS A 101 -9.10 -1.61 7.21
CA HIS A 101 -9.32 -1.43 5.77
C HIS A 101 -8.74 -0.15 5.16
N GLN A 102 -8.06 0.69 5.94
CA GLN A 102 -7.44 1.90 5.43
C GLN A 102 -6.10 1.59 4.75
N ILE A 103 -5.81 2.32 3.68
CA ILE A 103 -4.51 2.34 3.01
C ILE A 103 -3.90 3.73 3.22
N VAL A 104 -2.80 3.78 3.95
CA VAL A 104 -2.08 5.03 4.25
C VAL A 104 -0.73 5.03 3.54
N ILE A 105 -0.41 6.14 2.89
CA ILE A 105 0.89 6.35 2.25
C ILE A 105 1.58 7.52 2.94
N GLY A 106 2.74 7.25 3.55
CA GLY A 106 3.58 8.30 4.16
C GLY A 106 4.07 9.30 3.12
N GLU A 107 4.30 10.53 3.53
CA GLU A 107 4.93 11.52 2.67
C GLU A 107 6.40 11.17 2.44
N PHE A 108 6.83 11.28 1.21
CA PHE A 108 8.21 11.13 0.79
C PHE A 108 8.48 11.95 -0.46
N ASN A 109 9.74 12.26 -0.70
CA ASN A 109 10.21 12.80 -1.96
C ASN A 109 11.49 12.06 -2.34
N ARG A 110 11.46 11.34 -3.44
CA ARG A 110 12.59 10.59 -3.95
C ARG A 110 13.02 11.21 -5.30
N PRO A 111 14.28 11.58 -5.45
CA PRO A 111 14.80 12.07 -6.72
C PRO A 111 14.49 11.11 -7.86
N GLY A 112 13.96 11.64 -8.95
CA GLY A 112 13.75 10.90 -10.19
C GLY A 112 15.07 10.61 -10.91
N ALA A 113 15.02 9.84 -11.99
CA ALA A 113 16.13 9.73 -12.91
C ALA A 113 16.41 11.10 -13.56
N PRO A 114 17.64 11.35 -14.06
CA PRO A 114 17.94 12.61 -14.76
C PRO A 114 16.88 12.93 -15.83
N GLY A 115 16.33 14.13 -15.77
CA GLY A 115 15.27 14.59 -16.69
C GLY A 115 13.85 14.13 -16.33
N THR A 116 13.67 13.36 -15.26
CA THR A 116 12.34 12.96 -14.78
C THR A 116 11.99 13.66 -13.46
N PRO A 117 10.71 13.94 -13.23
CA PRO A 117 10.28 14.53 -11.97
C PRO A 117 10.47 13.60 -10.78
N ASP A 118 10.73 14.19 -9.60
CA ASP A 118 10.80 13.44 -8.34
C ASP A 118 9.58 12.57 -8.10
N LEU A 119 9.80 11.38 -7.55
CA LEU A 119 8.74 10.47 -7.14
C LEU A 119 8.22 10.86 -5.75
N ASN A 120 6.92 11.04 -5.65
CA ASN A 120 6.20 11.35 -4.42
C ASN A 120 4.92 10.48 -4.35
N PRO A 121 4.15 10.49 -3.25
CA PRO A 121 2.95 9.66 -3.11
C PRO A 121 1.94 9.78 -4.25
N GLN A 122 1.80 10.95 -4.84
CA GLN A 122 0.87 11.15 -5.96
C GLN A 122 1.39 10.53 -7.25
N ARG A 123 2.68 10.72 -7.53
CA ARG A 123 3.32 10.22 -8.75
C ARG A 123 3.50 8.71 -8.73
N ILE A 124 3.83 8.12 -7.56
CA ILE A 124 3.96 6.66 -7.45
C ILE A 124 2.61 5.96 -7.67
N ILE A 125 1.51 6.52 -7.15
CA ILE A 125 0.16 6.00 -7.41
C ILE A 125 -0.17 6.09 -8.90
N ALA A 126 0.14 7.20 -9.55
CA ALA A 126 -0.10 7.39 -10.98
C ALA A 126 0.73 6.42 -11.82
N ALA A 127 2.04 6.33 -11.57
CA ALA A 127 2.94 5.43 -12.28
C ALA A 127 2.53 3.95 -12.12
N ALA A 128 2.21 3.52 -10.89
CA ALA A 128 1.71 2.18 -10.65
C ALA A 128 0.36 1.92 -11.33
N SER A 129 -0.52 2.91 -11.40
CA SER A 129 -1.82 2.77 -12.10
C SER A 129 -1.65 2.66 -13.60
N THR A 130 -0.71 3.40 -14.21
CA THR A 130 -0.36 3.28 -15.64
C THR A 130 0.15 1.87 -15.94
N LYS A 131 1.07 1.34 -15.13
CA LYS A 131 1.60 -0.02 -15.30
C LYS A 131 0.53 -1.10 -15.12
N LEU A 132 -0.41 -0.91 -14.21
CA LEU A 132 -1.51 -1.86 -13.99
C LEU A 132 -2.50 -1.93 -15.16
N GLN A 133 -2.49 -0.99 -16.11
CA GLN A 133 -3.30 -1.12 -17.33
C GLN A 133 -2.81 -2.29 -18.21
N GLU A 134 -1.56 -2.73 -18.07
CA GLU A 134 -1.03 -3.92 -18.75
C GLU A 134 -1.78 -5.21 -18.35
N PHE A 135 -2.52 -5.19 -17.22
CA PHE A 135 -3.37 -6.31 -16.77
C PHE A 135 -4.77 -6.32 -17.41
N HIS A 136 -5.08 -5.38 -18.30
CA HIS A 136 -6.36 -5.36 -19.00
C HIS A 136 -6.59 -6.68 -19.75
N GLY A 137 -7.77 -7.27 -19.59
CA GLY A 137 -8.14 -8.57 -20.19
C GLY A 137 -7.57 -9.80 -19.47
N MET A 138 -6.60 -9.66 -18.57
CA MET A 138 -6.10 -10.79 -17.81
C MET A 138 -7.15 -11.29 -16.81
N PRO A 139 -7.26 -12.62 -16.61
CA PRO A 139 -8.25 -13.17 -15.69
C PRO A 139 -7.85 -12.91 -14.25
N LEU A 140 -8.80 -12.38 -13.46
CA LEU A 140 -8.72 -12.22 -12.02
C LEU A 140 -10.00 -12.77 -11.40
N PHE A 141 -9.87 -13.80 -10.55
CA PHE A 141 -11.01 -14.53 -9.98
C PHE A 141 -12.01 -15.04 -11.03
N GLY A 142 -11.49 -15.49 -12.18
CA GLY A 142 -12.29 -16.02 -13.28
C GLY A 142 -12.92 -14.96 -14.20
N ASN A 143 -12.74 -13.67 -13.92
CA ASN A 143 -13.27 -12.58 -14.74
C ASN A 143 -12.15 -11.72 -15.33
N PRO A 144 -12.27 -11.21 -16.57
CA PRO A 144 -11.26 -10.34 -17.15
C PRO A 144 -11.18 -9.01 -16.40
N VAL A 145 -9.96 -8.54 -16.17
CA VAL A 145 -9.73 -7.21 -15.62
C VAL A 145 -10.10 -6.15 -16.66
N GLN A 146 -11.04 -5.29 -16.35
CA GLN A 146 -11.38 -4.14 -17.16
C GLN A 146 -10.42 -2.97 -16.88
N ARG A 147 -10.19 -2.63 -15.60
CA ARG A 147 -9.24 -1.58 -15.21
C ARG A 147 -8.93 -1.59 -13.73
N PHE A 148 -7.76 -1.06 -13.39
CA PHE A 148 -7.41 -0.60 -12.05
C PHE A 148 -7.52 0.93 -11.97
N ALA A 149 -8.14 1.43 -10.90
CA ALA A 149 -8.17 2.86 -10.59
C ALA A 149 -7.65 3.08 -9.17
N SER A 150 -6.63 3.90 -9.01
CA SER A 150 -6.09 4.24 -7.69
C SER A 150 -5.89 5.73 -7.56
N TYR A 151 -6.19 6.25 -6.38
CA TYR A 151 -6.11 7.68 -6.12
C TYR A 151 -5.94 7.99 -4.64
N ILE A 152 -5.41 9.18 -4.38
CA ILE A 152 -5.43 9.78 -3.04
C ILE A 152 -6.83 10.33 -2.80
N THR A 153 -7.44 9.97 -1.67
CA THR A 153 -8.76 10.45 -1.30
C THR A 153 -8.69 11.83 -0.63
N GLY A 154 -9.83 12.49 -0.59
CA GLY A 154 -10.06 13.77 0.06
C GLY A 154 -11.51 14.19 -0.09
N PRO A 155 -11.88 15.41 0.28
CA PRO A 155 -13.22 15.92 0.07
C PRO A 155 -13.62 15.83 -1.40
N LYS A 156 -14.86 15.41 -1.63
CA LYS A 156 -15.43 15.36 -2.98
C LYS A 156 -15.68 16.80 -3.48
N ARG A 157 -15.33 17.05 -4.73
CA ARG A 157 -15.61 18.31 -5.43
C ARG A 157 -16.98 18.26 -6.10
N GLU A 158 -17.47 19.41 -6.54
CA GLU A 158 -18.75 19.53 -7.26
C GLU A 158 -18.74 18.74 -8.59
N ASP A 159 -17.59 18.67 -9.27
CA ASP A 159 -17.37 17.88 -10.50
C ASP A 159 -17.30 16.37 -10.26
N GLY A 160 -17.47 15.90 -9.02
CA GLY A 160 -17.38 14.50 -8.63
C GLY A 160 -15.95 13.97 -8.40
N SER A 161 -14.92 14.74 -8.73
CA SER A 161 -13.54 14.40 -8.43
C SER A 161 -13.21 14.56 -6.94
N PHE A 162 -12.03 14.09 -6.50
CA PHE A 162 -11.60 14.24 -5.12
C PHE A 162 -10.44 15.24 -5.02
N LYS A 163 -10.55 16.16 -4.05
CA LYS A 163 -9.39 16.99 -3.66
C LYS A 163 -8.40 16.11 -2.94
N LYS A 164 -7.16 16.01 -3.45
CA LYS A 164 -6.08 15.31 -2.75
C LYS A 164 -5.80 15.99 -1.42
N GLN A 165 -5.87 15.24 -0.33
CA GLN A 165 -5.68 15.80 1.00
C GLN A 165 -4.53 15.13 1.74
N LYS A 166 -3.64 15.97 2.28
CA LYS A 166 -2.68 15.56 3.31
C LYS A 166 -3.41 15.34 4.61
N MET A 167 -3.04 14.29 5.31
CA MET A 167 -3.47 14.01 6.68
C MET A 167 -2.26 14.17 7.61
N ARG A 168 -2.53 14.55 8.84
CA ARG A 168 -1.55 14.62 9.91
C ARG A 168 -1.87 13.55 10.94
N VAL A 169 -0.86 12.78 11.27
CA VAL A 169 -0.93 11.75 12.30
C VAL A 169 0.06 12.13 13.39
N ILE A 170 -0.41 12.24 14.61
CA ILE A 170 0.46 12.48 15.78
C ILE A 170 0.70 11.13 16.46
N ASP A 171 1.96 10.74 16.58
CA ASP A 171 2.34 9.50 17.23
C ASP A 171 2.28 9.63 18.77
N LYS A 172 2.54 8.52 19.47
CA LYS A 172 2.52 8.48 20.94
C LYS A 172 3.59 9.36 21.63
N HIS A 173 4.57 9.81 20.86
CA HIS A 173 5.65 10.68 21.34
C HIS A 173 5.43 12.16 20.99
N GLY A 174 4.30 12.49 20.36
CA GLY A 174 3.96 13.85 19.94
C GLY A 174 4.54 14.28 18.58
N PHE A 175 5.21 13.38 17.85
CA PHE A 175 5.75 13.71 16.52
C PHE A 175 4.68 13.66 15.45
N GLU A 176 4.69 14.66 14.58
CA GLU A 176 3.79 14.76 13.44
C GLU A 176 4.32 13.97 12.24
N HIS A 177 3.46 13.17 11.65
CA HIS A 177 3.71 12.43 10.41
C HIS A 177 2.69 12.84 9.36
N ILE A 178 3.18 13.28 8.20
CA ILE A 178 2.33 13.60 7.06
C ILE A 178 2.10 12.33 6.24
N CYS A 179 0.85 12.12 5.87
CA CYS A 179 0.46 10.96 5.06
C CYS A 179 -0.75 11.28 4.18
N TYR A 180 -1.10 10.32 3.35
CA TYR A 180 -2.25 10.37 2.45
C TYR A 180 -3.08 9.10 2.60
N ASN A 181 -4.39 9.25 2.59
CA ASN A 181 -5.29 8.12 2.46
C ASN A 181 -5.46 7.76 0.99
N ALA A 182 -5.27 6.50 0.65
CA ALA A 182 -5.37 6.00 -0.71
C ALA A 182 -6.52 5.01 -0.87
N LYS A 183 -6.98 4.86 -2.11
CA LYS A 183 -7.98 3.88 -2.49
C LYS A 183 -7.60 3.18 -3.78
N VAL A 184 -7.98 1.92 -3.89
CA VAL A 184 -7.82 1.08 -5.07
C VAL A 184 -9.18 0.52 -5.45
N ASN A 185 -9.62 0.75 -6.68
CA ASN A 185 -10.80 0.14 -7.24
C ASN A 185 -10.39 -0.75 -8.40
N VAL A 186 -10.93 -1.96 -8.43
CA VAL A 186 -10.67 -2.93 -9.51
C VAL A 186 -12.00 -3.26 -10.17
N PHE A 187 -12.09 -3.00 -11.46
CA PHE A 187 -13.27 -3.27 -12.27
C PHE A 187 -13.01 -4.52 -13.09
N LEU A 188 -13.96 -5.43 -13.06
CA LEU A 188 -13.93 -6.71 -13.78
C LEU A 188 -15.11 -6.77 -14.75
N ASP A 189 -14.93 -7.44 -15.87
CA ASP A 189 -16.03 -7.72 -16.77
C ASP A 189 -16.92 -8.82 -16.19
N GLY A 190 -18.23 -8.56 -16.16
CA GLY A 190 -19.21 -9.55 -15.69
C GLY A 190 -19.22 -9.82 -14.18
N ALA A 191 -18.51 -9.02 -13.38
CA ALA A 191 -18.50 -9.16 -11.93
C ALA A 191 -18.53 -7.81 -11.19
N GLU A 192 -18.98 -7.86 -9.95
CA GLU A 192 -18.98 -6.69 -9.06
C GLU A 192 -17.55 -6.17 -8.81
N PRO A 193 -17.34 -4.84 -8.85
CA PRO A 193 -16.04 -4.25 -8.59
C PRO A 193 -15.53 -4.51 -7.17
N TYR A 194 -14.22 -4.46 -7.01
CA TYR A 194 -13.57 -4.41 -5.71
C TYR A 194 -13.24 -2.98 -5.35
N TYR A 195 -13.79 -2.52 -4.21
CA TYR A 195 -13.53 -1.20 -3.64
C TYR A 195 -12.67 -1.35 -2.40
N ILE A 196 -11.36 -1.12 -2.53
CA ILE A 196 -10.36 -1.39 -1.49
C ILE A 196 -9.86 -0.07 -0.90
N GLY A 197 -9.83 0.00 0.41
CA GLY A 197 -9.50 1.21 1.16
C GLY A 197 -10.73 2.04 1.54
N LEU A 198 -10.56 2.99 2.44
CA LEU A 198 -11.62 3.87 2.94
C LEU A 198 -11.70 5.15 2.11
N GLN A 199 -12.91 5.68 1.96
CA GLN A 199 -13.09 7.04 1.44
C GLN A 199 -12.77 8.08 2.53
N HIS A 200 -12.51 9.30 2.13
CA HIS A 200 -12.29 10.40 3.06
C HIS A 200 -13.49 10.61 4.00
N ALA A 201 -14.72 10.50 3.49
CA ALA A 201 -15.92 10.60 4.29
C ALA A 201 -16.03 9.52 5.37
N ASP A 202 -15.53 8.32 5.11
CA ASP A 202 -15.52 7.21 6.09
C ASP A 202 -14.59 7.49 7.27
N LEU A 203 -13.54 8.31 7.07
CA LEU A 203 -12.57 8.67 8.11
C LEU A 203 -13.08 9.78 9.03
N PHE A 204 -13.90 10.69 8.51
CA PHE A 204 -14.33 11.90 9.21
C PHE A 204 -15.85 12.01 9.34
N GLY A 205 -16.61 11.06 8.77
CA GLY A 205 -18.07 11.14 8.58
C GLY A 205 -18.92 10.56 9.70
N LYS A 206 -18.39 10.20 10.87
CA LYS A 206 -19.19 9.78 12.03
C LYS A 206 -18.67 10.43 13.31
N LYS A 207 -18.97 11.71 13.47
CA LYS A 207 -19.21 12.24 14.80
C LYS A 207 -20.73 12.25 14.97
N ASN A 208 -21.27 11.18 15.54
CA ASN A 208 -22.54 11.25 16.25
C ASN A 208 -22.32 11.94 17.59
#